data_cf8ae6265363335d982337fd3f040a83
#
_entry.id   cf8ae6265363335d982337fd3f040a83
#
_cell.length_a   1.000
_cell.length_b   1.000
_cell.length_c   1.000
_cell.angle_alpha   90.00
_cell.angle_beta   90.00
_cell.angle_gamma   90.00
#
_symmetry.space_group_name_H-M   'P 1'
#
loop_
_entity.id
_entity.type
_entity.pdbx_description
1 polymer ?
#
loop_
_entity_poly.entity_id
_entity_poly.type
_entity_poly.pdbx_seq_one_letter_code
_entity_poly.pdbx_strand_id
1 'polypeptide(L)'
;MTRSFSSYFRDGVPLADALLDVPALPGTRAEGEALEQALHGKPGSLLTGRDASKAELMARNADGRLAKVRVLEFATHGLVAGEASDLAEPALLLAAGAAPEDELLLASQAATLTLNADWVLLSACNTASPDAPEAQGLSGLSRAFFYAGARSLLVSHWRVRDDVAPLLIPAMLLAERDNPTTSRAQALRQATLAILDNRSLNASDPAAWAPFTLVGEAGR
;
A
#
# COMPACT_ATOMS: atom_id res chain seq x y z
N MET A 1 -16.65 -10.30 -12.85
CA MET A 1 -15.94 -9.23 -13.59
C MET A 1 -15.68 -8.12 -12.61
N THR A 2 -14.46 -7.98 -12.15
CA THR A 2 -14.06 -6.91 -11.23
C THR A 2 -13.65 -5.70 -12.06
N ARG A 3 -14.43 -4.62 -11.96
CA ARG A 3 -14.12 -3.36 -12.65
C ARG A 3 -12.81 -2.78 -12.10
N SER A 4 -11.96 -2.24 -12.97
CA SER A 4 -10.81 -1.42 -12.55
C SER A 4 -11.30 -0.27 -11.67
N PHE A 5 -10.49 0.16 -10.69
CA PHE A 5 -10.81 1.31 -9.85
C PHE A 5 -11.10 2.55 -10.70
N SER A 6 -10.31 2.79 -11.75
CA SER A 6 -10.55 3.82 -12.74
C SER A 6 -11.93 3.78 -13.42
N SER A 7 -12.66 2.65 -13.35
CA SER A 7 -14.02 2.58 -13.90
C SER A 7 -15.10 3.21 -13.01
N TYR A 8 -14.76 3.53 -11.76
CA TYR A 8 -15.64 4.27 -10.83
C TYR A 8 -15.48 5.79 -11.00
N PHE A 9 -14.29 6.21 -11.44
CA PHE A 9 -13.98 7.60 -11.75
C PHE A 9 -14.21 7.81 -13.25
N ARG A 10 -15.27 8.52 -13.61
CA ARG A 10 -15.53 8.92 -14.99
C ARG A 10 -14.93 10.30 -15.21
N ASP A 11 -14.36 10.54 -16.37
CA ASP A 11 -13.88 11.86 -16.76
C ASP A 11 -14.91 12.95 -16.42
N GLY A 12 -14.50 13.91 -15.60
CA GLY A 12 -15.32 15.06 -15.22
C GLY A 12 -16.21 14.87 -13.99
N VAL A 13 -16.15 13.72 -13.27
CA VAL A 13 -16.86 13.56 -11.99
C VAL A 13 -16.02 14.22 -10.88
N PRO A 14 -16.62 15.10 -10.05
CA PRO A 14 -15.95 15.64 -8.87
C PRO A 14 -15.50 14.54 -7.91
N LEU A 15 -14.36 14.73 -7.26
CA LEU A 15 -13.78 13.76 -6.32
C LEU A 15 -14.78 13.37 -5.22
N ALA A 16 -15.50 14.33 -4.64
CA ALA A 16 -16.47 14.07 -3.59
C ALA A 16 -17.56 13.08 -4.00
N ASP A 17 -18.07 13.19 -5.23
CA ASP A 17 -19.10 12.27 -5.76
C ASP A 17 -18.49 10.90 -6.08
N ALA A 18 -17.25 10.90 -6.59
CA ALA A 18 -16.54 9.67 -6.93
C ALA A 18 -16.22 8.81 -5.69
N LEU A 19 -15.90 9.44 -4.55
CA LEU A 19 -15.60 8.74 -3.29
C LEU A 19 -16.81 8.01 -2.70
N LEU A 20 -18.03 8.46 -2.98
CA LEU A 20 -19.26 7.81 -2.49
C LEU A 20 -19.46 6.40 -3.06
N ASP A 21 -18.97 6.15 -4.26
CA ASP A 21 -19.14 4.89 -4.98
C ASP A 21 -17.95 3.91 -4.82
N VAL A 22 -16.94 4.28 -4.02
CA VAL A 22 -15.75 3.46 -3.82
C VAL A 22 -16.11 2.20 -3.03
N PRO A 23 -15.89 0.99 -3.59
CA PRO A 23 -16.24 -0.24 -2.90
C PRO A 23 -15.29 -0.50 -1.72
N ALA A 24 -15.84 -1.08 -0.65
CA ALA A 24 -15.02 -1.59 0.44
C ALA A 24 -14.06 -2.69 -0.07
N LEU A 25 -12.90 -2.81 0.58
CA LEU A 25 -11.89 -3.83 0.33
C LEU A 25 -11.92 -4.88 1.48
N PRO A 26 -12.74 -5.93 1.37
CA PRO A 26 -12.94 -6.87 2.48
C PRO A 26 -11.67 -7.65 2.87
N GLY A 27 -10.75 -7.85 1.94
CA GLY A 27 -9.48 -8.56 2.16
C GLY A 27 -8.47 -7.78 3.00
N THR A 28 -8.52 -6.45 3.01
CA THR A 28 -7.50 -5.62 3.67
C THR A 28 -7.42 -5.80 5.18
N ARG A 29 -8.57 -6.08 5.83
CA ARG A 29 -8.58 -6.40 7.26
C ARG A 29 -7.80 -7.70 7.54
N ALA A 30 -8.06 -8.76 6.78
CA ALA A 30 -7.37 -10.04 6.94
C ALA A 30 -5.85 -9.90 6.66
N GLU A 31 -5.47 -9.06 5.70
CA GLU A 31 -4.09 -8.73 5.40
C GLU A 31 -3.41 -8.06 6.60
N GLY A 32 -3.99 -7.00 7.15
CA GLY A 32 -3.46 -6.30 8.32
C GLY A 32 -3.39 -7.19 9.57
N GLU A 33 -4.41 -8.03 9.83
CA GLU A 33 -4.41 -8.98 10.93
C GLU A 33 -3.32 -10.05 10.77
N ALA A 34 -3.12 -10.57 9.56
CA ALA A 34 -2.06 -11.53 9.26
C ALA A 34 -0.66 -10.91 9.46
N LEU A 35 -0.48 -9.66 9.04
CA LEU A 35 0.75 -8.93 9.23
C LEU A 35 1.02 -8.62 10.72
N GLU A 36 0.01 -8.14 11.46
CA GLU A 36 0.13 -7.87 12.90
C GLU A 36 0.51 -9.14 13.66
N GLN A 37 -0.11 -10.28 13.34
CA GLN A 37 0.23 -11.56 13.94
C GLN A 37 1.67 -12.00 13.60
N ALA A 38 2.06 -11.92 12.34
CA ALA A 38 3.39 -12.34 11.88
C ALA A 38 4.51 -11.52 12.50
N LEU A 39 4.32 -10.23 12.69
CA LEU A 39 5.31 -9.31 13.25
C LEU A 39 5.20 -9.13 14.76
N HIS A 40 4.28 -9.83 15.43
CA HIS A 40 3.98 -9.65 16.86
C HIS A 40 3.68 -8.18 17.18
N GLY A 41 2.75 -7.61 16.40
CA GLY A 41 2.37 -6.20 16.51
C GLY A 41 1.92 -5.82 17.92
N LYS A 42 2.21 -4.59 18.31
CA LYS A 42 1.79 -4.07 19.61
C LYS A 42 0.30 -3.69 19.56
N PRO A 43 -0.40 -3.71 20.69
CA PRO A 43 -1.77 -3.21 20.73
C PRO A 43 -1.89 -1.82 20.11
N GLY A 44 -2.82 -1.65 19.17
CA GLY A 44 -3.03 -0.43 18.43
C GLY A 44 -2.07 -0.21 17.25
N SER A 45 -1.28 -1.23 16.85
CA SER A 45 -0.51 -1.19 15.60
C SER A 45 -1.41 -1.29 14.37
N LEU A 46 -2.43 -2.12 14.41
CA LEU A 46 -3.43 -2.24 13.35
C LEU A 46 -4.53 -1.19 13.54
N LEU A 47 -4.71 -0.35 12.54
CA LEU A 47 -5.80 0.61 12.45
C LEU A 47 -6.80 0.13 11.39
N THR A 48 -8.09 0.08 11.74
CA THR A 48 -9.15 -0.35 10.83
C THR A 48 -10.39 0.52 10.95
N GLY A 49 -11.22 0.53 9.91
CA GLY A 49 -12.44 1.33 9.91
C GLY A 49 -12.10 2.81 10.14
N ARG A 50 -12.84 3.48 11.01
CA ARG A 50 -12.68 4.93 11.26
C ARG A 50 -11.34 5.32 11.87
N ASP A 51 -10.65 4.39 12.53
CA ASP A 51 -9.34 4.65 13.13
C ASP A 51 -8.24 4.74 12.08
N ALA A 52 -8.42 4.12 10.91
CA ALA A 52 -7.49 4.20 9.77
C ALA A 52 -7.62 5.54 9.02
N SER A 53 -7.66 6.64 9.73
CA SER A 53 -7.90 7.98 9.20
C SER A 53 -6.62 8.79 8.98
N LYS A 54 -6.69 9.78 8.08
CA LYS A 54 -5.61 10.75 7.91
C LYS A 54 -5.30 11.51 9.20
N ALA A 55 -6.33 11.85 9.97
CA ALA A 55 -6.16 12.55 11.25
C ALA A 55 -5.31 11.74 12.24
N GLU A 56 -5.58 10.43 12.40
CA GLU A 56 -4.79 9.57 13.28
C GLU A 56 -3.36 9.39 12.76
N LEU A 57 -3.17 9.21 11.43
CA LEU A 57 -1.84 9.14 10.83
C LEU A 57 -1.03 10.40 11.12
N MET A 58 -1.61 11.58 10.91
CA MET A 58 -0.94 12.87 11.16
C MET A 58 -0.68 13.11 12.66
N ALA A 59 -1.58 12.66 13.55
CA ALA A 59 -1.35 12.71 14.99
C ALA A 59 -0.15 11.83 15.40
N ARG A 60 -0.05 10.60 14.86
CA ARG A 60 1.12 9.73 15.09
C ARG A 60 2.42 10.30 14.51
N ASN A 61 2.34 11.05 13.42
CA ASN A 61 3.47 11.76 12.88
C ASN A 61 3.92 12.88 13.83
N ALA A 62 2.98 13.70 14.28
CA ALA A 62 3.27 14.84 15.14
C ALA A 62 3.84 14.46 16.52
N ASP A 63 3.39 13.35 17.11
CA ASP A 63 3.88 12.88 18.42
C ASP A 63 5.11 11.96 18.31
N GLY A 64 5.62 11.73 17.12
CA GLY A 64 6.82 10.93 16.86
C GLY A 64 6.63 9.42 16.98
N ARG A 65 5.39 8.91 17.14
CA ARG A 65 5.12 7.47 17.10
C ARG A 65 5.45 6.87 15.73
N LEU A 66 5.15 7.61 14.66
CA LEU A 66 5.35 7.13 13.29
C LEU A 66 6.84 6.90 12.96
N ALA A 67 7.72 7.75 13.46
CA ALA A 67 9.18 7.61 13.30
C ALA A 67 9.77 6.35 13.98
N LYS A 68 9.01 5.68 14.85
CA LYS A 68 9.42 4.44 15.52
C LYS A 68 8.93 3.18 14.82
N VAL A 69 8.09 3.34 13.79
CA VAL A 69 7.54 2.23 13.01
C VAL A 69 8.59 1.73 12.03
N ARG A 70 8.84 0.41 12.01
CA ARG A 70 9.79 -0.21 11.08
C ARG A 70 9.11 -0.74 9.82
N VAL A 71 7.87 -1.16 9.93
CA VAL A 71 7.02 -1.60 8.83
C VAL A 71 5.73 -0.79 8.87
N LEU A 72 5.43 -0.05 7.82
CA LEU A 72 4.21 0.73 7.66
C LEU A 72 3.45 0.20 6.45
N GLU A 73 2.22 -0.24 6.65
CA GLU A 73 1.37 -0.77 5.59
C GLU A 73 0.16 0.12 5.35
N PHE A 74 -0.15 0.30 4.08
CA PHE A 74 -1.39 0.88 3.59
C PHE A 74 -2.11 -0.15 2.71
N ALA A 75 -3.02 -0.89 3.30
CA ALA A 75 -3.91 -1.82 2.59
C ALA A 75 -5.23 -1.10 2.26
N THR A 76 -5.22 -0.32 1.17
CA THR A 76 -6.32 0.58 0.81
C THR A 76 -6.39 0.81 -0.70
N HIS A 77 -7.21 1.75 -1.14
CA HIS A 77 -7.23 2.21 -2.52
C HIS A 77 -6.14 3.25 -2.79
N GLY A 78 -5.43 3.08 -3.91
CA GLY A 78 -4.55 4.11 -4.47
C GLY A 78 -5.23 4.80 -5.64
N LEU A 79 -5.12 6.11 -5.70
CA LEU A 79 -5.62 6.95 -6.79
C LEU A 79 -4.46 7.55 -7.56
N VAL A 80 -4.61 7.61 -8.88
CA VAL A 80 -3.63 8.25 -9.78
C VAL A 80 -4.09 9.68 -10.07
N ALA A 81 -3.14 10.59 -10.28
CA ALA A 81 -3.45 11.95 -10.69
C ALA A 81 -4.34 11.96 -11.94
N GLY A 82 -5.41 12.77 -11.93
CA GLY A 82 -6.36 12.90 -13.02
C GLY A 82 -7.47 11.84 -13.07
N GLU A 83 -7.51 10.86 -12.16
CA GLU A 83 -8.64 9.92 -12.06
C GLU A 83 -9.94 10.62 -11.65
N ALA A 84 -9.86 11.70 -10.88
CA ALA A 84 -10.96 12.64 -10.65
C ALA A 84 -10.57 14.02 -11.15
N SER A 85 -11.56 14.84 -11.52
CA SER A 85 -11.31 16.13 -12.19
C SER A 85 -10.48 17.13 -11.38
N ASP A 86 -10.51 16.99 -10.05
CA ASP A 86 -9.84 17.86 -9.08
C ASP A 86 -8.70 17.16 -8.33
N LEU A 87 -8.32 15.94 -8.74
CA LEU A 87 -7.18 15.21 -8.18
C LEU A 87 -5.91 15.49 -9.00
N ALA A 88 -5.12 16.47 -8.56
CA ALA A 88 -3.91 16.90 -9.27
C ALA A 88 -2.67 16.03 -9.00
N GLU A 89 -2.67 15.20 -7.96
CA GLU A 89 -1.55 14.34 -7.58
C GLU A 89 -2.04 12.98 -7.05
N PRO A 90 -1.19 11.93 -7.07
CA PRO A 90 -1.59 10.62 -6.54
C PRO A 90 -1.91 10.67 -5.05
N ALA A 91 -2.81 9.80 -4.61
CA ALA A 91 -3.25 9.73 -3.22
C ALA A 91 -3.53 8.31 -2.75
N LEU A 92 -3.55 8.11 -1.43
CA LEU A 92 -4.14 6.95 -0.78
C LEU A 92 -5.48 7.35 -0.15
N LEU A 93 -6.50 6.52 -0.36
CA LEU A 93 -7.79 6.71 0.28
C LEU A 93 -7.75 6.14 1.69
N LEU A 94 -8.00 6.97 2.69
CA LEU A 94 -8.08 6.59 4.09
C LEU A 94 -9.54 6.60 4.56
N ALA A 95 -9.78 6.33 5.84
CA ALA A 95 -11.13 6.33 6.37
C ALA A 95 -11.76 7.72 6.29
N ALA A 96 -13.08 7.72 6.09
CA ALA A 96 -13.89 8.92 5.96
C ALA A 96 -13.63 9.93 7.08
N GLY A 97 -13.35 11.16 6.69
CA GLY A 97 -13.15 12.32 7.56
C GLY A 97 -14.39 13.19 7.66
N ALA A 98 -14.22 14.43 8.10
CA ALA A 98 -15.30 15.42 8.16
C ALA A 98 -15.63 16.02 6.77
N ALA A 99 -14.65 16.00 5.86
CA ALA A 99 -14.78 16.47 4.49
C ALA A 99 -14.05 15.49 3.54
N PRO A 100 -14.39 15.46 2.24
CA PRO A 100 -13.78 14.53 1.26
C PRO A 100 -12.25 14.63 1.19
N GLU A 101 -11.69 15.82 1.33
CA GLU A 101 -10.24 16.05 1.36
C GLU A 101 -9.56 15.43 2.60
N ASP A 102 -10.32 15.16 3.66
CA ASP A 102 -9.80 14.48 4.86
C ASP A 102 -9.63 12.97 4.65
N GLU A 103 -10.21 12.42 3.60
CA GLU A 103 -10.12 11.00 3.26
C GLU A 103 -8.86 10.69 2.44
N LEU A 104 -8.22 11.69 1.83
CA LEU A 104 -7.07 11.49 0.97
C LEU A 104 -5.76 11.86 1.65
N LEU A 105 -4.82 10.94 1.63
CA LEU A 105 -3.41 11.21 1.88
C LEU A 105 -2.73 11.47 0.52
N LEU A 106 -2.58 12.74 0.18
CA LEU A 106 -1.92 13.17 -1.05
C LEU A 106 -0.42 12.87 -1.02
N ALA A 107 0.20 12.68 -2.18
CA ALA A 107 1.65 12.44 -2.28
C ALA A 107 2.46 13.56 -1.62
N SER A 108 2.08 14.82 -1.82
CA SER A 108 2.69 15.96 -1.15
C SER A 108 2.62 15.90 0.38
N GLN A 109 1.50 15.43 0.92
CA GLN A 109 1.31 15.23 2.36
C GLN A 109 2.11 14.02 2.88
N ALA A 110 2.13 12.91 2.14
CA ALA A 110 2.94 11.73 2.47
C ALA A 110 4.43 12.08 2.56
N ALA A 111 4.93 12.96 1.70
CA ALA A 111 6.31 13.44 1.72
C ALA A 111 6.68 14.23 2.99
N THR A 112 5.70 14.76 3.73
CA THR A 112 5.92 15.49 5.00
C THR A 112 5.99 14.59 6.22
N LEU A 113 5.68 13.30 6.07
CA LEU A 113 5.78 12.35 7.18
C LEU A 113 7.24 12.17 7.61
N THR A 114 7.43 11.89 8.89
CA THR A 114 8.75 11.60 9.47
C THR A 114 8.82 10.11 9.74
N LEU A 115 9.40 9.36 8.83
CA LEU A 115 9.56 7.92 8.90
C LEU A 115 11.00 7.52 9.19
N ASN A 116 11.18 6.33 9.76
CA ASN A 116 12.44 5.61 9.84
C ASN A 116 12.14 4.13 9.52
N ALA A 117 11.32 3.94 8.50
CA ALA A 117 10.78 2.63 8.16
C ALA A 117 11.75 1.82 7.28
N ASP A 118 11.92 0.56 7.61
CA ASP A 118 12.60 -0.39 6.72
C ASP A 118 11.74 -0.68 5.50
N TRP A 119 10.42 -0.77 5.75
CA TRP A 119 9.43 -1.05 4.73
C TRP A 119 8.23 -0.09 4.79
N VAL A 120 7.83 0.40 3.64
CA VAL A 120 6.46 0.88 3.41
C VAL A 120 5.81 -0.03 2.39
N LEU A 121 4.70 -0.65 2.79
CA LEU A 121 3.95 -1.61 1.99
C LEU A 121 2.71 -0.89 1.44
N LEU A 122 2.63 -0.76 0.13
CA LEU A 122 1.52 -0.12 -0.56
C LEU A 122 0.70 -1.20 -1.27
N SER A 123 -0.09 -1.94 -0.48
CA SER A 123 -1.04 -2.92 -0.97
C SER A 123 -2.30 -2.22 -1.51
N ALA A 124 -2.07 -1.36 -2.51
CA ALA A 124 -3.09 -0.52 -3.13
C ALA A 124 -2.90 -0.54 -4.64
N CYS A 125 -4.00 -0.53 -5.40
CA CYS A 125 -3.93 -0.62 -6.86
C CYS A 125 -3.09 0.52 -7.46
N ASN A 126 -2.27 0.19 -8.46
CA ASN A 126 -1.52 1.16 -9.27
C ASN A 126 -0.53 2.07 -8.52
N THR A 127 -0.08 1.69 -7.33
CA THR A 127 0.90 2.50 -6.58
C THR A 127 2.28 2.58 -7.26
N ALA A 128 2.57 1.66 -8.18
CA ALA A 128 3.77 1.68 -9.01
C ALA A 128 3.57 2.38 -10.37
N SER A 129 2.33 2.77 -10.71
CA SER A 129 2.05 3.39 -12.02
C SER A 129 2.71 4.76 -12.14
N PRO A 130 3.29 5.10 -13.30
CA PRO A 130 3.77 6.45 -13.57
C PRO A 130 2.61 7.45 -13.54
N ASP A 131 2.87 8.67 -13.08
CA ASP A 131 1.87 9.74 -12.99
C ASP A 131 1.41 10.25 -14.37
N ALA A 132 2.13 9.88 -15.45
CA ALA A 132 1.76 10.14 -16.84
C ALA A 132 2.26 9.00 -17.73
N PRO A 133 1.61 8.75 -18.90
CA PRO A 133 2.00 7.68 -19.83
C PRO A 133 3.47 7.76 -20.30
N GLU A 134 4.05 8.95 -20.27
CA GLU A 134 5.42 9.23 -20.71
C GLU A 134 6.42 9.31 -19.54
N ALA A 135 5.95 9.27 -18.28
CA ALA A 135 6.80 9.35 -17.11
C ALA A 135 7.55 8.04 -16.92
N GLN A 136 8.85 8.06 -17.21
CA GLN A 136 9.76 6.97 -16.82
C GLN A 136 10.16 7.18 -15.36
N GLY A 137 9.78 6.24 -14.47
CA GLY A 137 10.23 6.29 -13.09
C GLY A 137 9.18 5.89 -12.05
N LEU A 138 9.53 6.11 -10.80
CA LEU A 138 8.65 5.84 -9.66
C LEU A 138 7.44 6.77 -9.67
N SER A 139 6.29 6.25 -9.26
CA SER A 139 5.09 7.07 -9.04
C SER A 139 5.38 8.19 -8.03
N GLY A 140 4.62 9.28 -8.11
CA GLY A 140 4.73 10.40 -7.15
C GLY A 140 4.59 9.94 -5.72
N LEU A 141 3.69 8.96 -5.48
CA LEU A 141 3.48 8.38 -4.16
C LEU A 141 4.73 7.61 -3.64
N SER A 142 5.37 6.81 -4.49
CA SER A 142 6.61 6.11 -4.12
C SER A 142 7.73 7.08 -3.78
N ARG A 143 7.91 8.13 -4.57
CA ARG A 143 8.90 9.19 -4.28
C ARG A 143 8.60 9.88 -2.95
N ALA A 144 7.32 10.16 -2.67
CA ALA A 144 6.90 10.82 -1.44
C ALA A 144 7.32 10.02 -0.19
N PHE A 145 7.10 8.69 -0.19
CA PHE A 145 7.50 7.85 0.94
C PHE A 145 9.04 7.73 1.09
N PHE A 146 9.82 7.78 0.00
CA PHE A 146 11.26 7.87 0.13
C PHE A 146 11.70 9.20 0.76
N TYR A 147 11.12 10.33 0.36
CA TYR A 147 11.37 11.63 1.01
C TYR A 147 10.98 11.60 2.49
N ALA A 148 9.91 10.92 2.84
CA ALA A 148 9.48 10.73 4.22
C ALA A 148 10.43 9.89 5.07
N GLY A 149 11.34 9.11 4.47
CA GLY A 149 12.35 8.31 5.18
C GLY A 149 12.14 6.78 5.13
N ALA A 150 11.38 6.28 4.16
CA ALA A 150 11.32 4.84 3.87
C ALA A 150 12.61 4.36 3.20
N ARG A 151 13.11 3.17 3.57
CA ARG A 151 14.27 2.54 2.91
C ARG A 151 13.86 1.71 1.72
N SER A 152 12.74 1.01 1.83
CA SER A 152 12.19 0.18 0.77
C SER A 152 10.68 0.28 0.71
N LEU A 153 10.16 0.11 -0.48
CA LEU A 153 8.74 0.04 -0.75
C LEU A 153 8.41 -1.31 -1.39
N LEU A 154 7.29 -1.88 -0.99
CA LEU A 154 6.59 -2.89 -1.78
C LEU A 154 5.38 -2.20 -2.41
N VAL A 155 5.38 -2.11 -3.73
CA VAL A 155 4.34 -1.41 -4.50
C VAL A 155 3.65 -2.37 -5.45
N SER A 156 2.44 -2.05 -5.88
CA SER A 156 1.70 -2.88 -6.83
C SER A 156 1.44 -2.16 -8.16
N HIS A 157 1.56 -2.89 -9.26
CA HIS A 157 1.30 -2.41 -10.62
C HIS A 157 -0.18 -2.50 -11.02
N TRP A 158 -0.92 -3.42 -10.40
CA TRP A 158 -2.34 -3.63 -10.62
C TRP A 158 -2.99 -4.19 -9.37
N ARG A 159 -4.29 -4.43 -9.45
CA ARG A 159 -5.05 -4.92 -8.29
C ARG A 159 -4.46 -6.20 -7.72
N VAL A 160 -4.22 -6.19 -6.42
CA VAL A 160 -3.78 -7.34 -5.64
C VAL A 160 -4.99 -8.24 -5.33
N ARG A 161 -4.78 -9.54 -5.34
CA ARG A 161 -5.79 -10.53 -4.95
C ARG A 161 -5.92 -10.59 -3.43
N ASP A 162 -7.17 -10.53 -2.94
CA ASP A 162 -7.52 -10.55 -1.51
C ASP A 162 -7.11 -11.86 -0.79
N ASP A 163 -6.94 -12.96 -1.53
CA ASP A 163 -6.50 -14.25 -1.01
C ASP A 163 -4.98 -14.48 -1.09
N VAL A 164 -4.24 -13.58 -1.71
CA VAL A 164 -2.79 -13.68 -1.90
C VAL A 164 -2.01 -12.73 -0.98
N ALA A 165 -2.41 -11.47 -0.86
CA ALA A 165 -1.69 -10.48 -0.07
C ALA A 165 -1.51 -10.90 1.40
N PRO A 166 -2.54 -11.44 2.10
CA PRO A 166 -2.40 -11.91 3.48
C PRO A 166 -1.42 -13.07 3.67
N LEU A 167 -1.05 -13.74 2.60
CA LEU A 167 -0.08 -14.84 2.61
C LEU A 167 1.32 -14.38 2.16
N LEU A 168 1.41 -13.62 1.08
CA LEU A 168 2.66 -13.20 0.46
C LEU A 168 3.42 -12.20 1.34
N ILE A 169 2.75 -11.15 1.80
CA ILE A 169 3.40 -10.06 2.53
C ILE A 169 3.97 -10.53 3.86
N PRO A 170 3.21 -11.22 4.74
CA PRO A 170 3.78 -11.76 5.97
C PRO A 170 4.91 -12.77 5.70
N ALA A 171 4.77 -13.67 4.71
CA ALA A 171 5.80 -14.65 4.39
C ALA A 171 7.12 -13.98 3.95
N MET A 172 7.05 -12.91 3.16
CA MET A 172 8.21 -12.12 2.76
C MET A 172 8.92 -11.51 3.99
N LEU A 173 8.19 -10.86 4.87
CA LEU A 173 8.77 -10.20 6.05
C LEU A 173 9.33 -11.20 7.06
N LEU A 174 8.66 -12.37 7.23
CA LEU A 174 9.16 -13.46 8.05
C LEU A 174 10.45 -14.06 7.49
N ALA A 175 10.55 -14.26 6.18
CA ALA A 175 11.75 -14.76 5.52
C ALA A 175 12.98 -13.84 5.74
N GLU A 176 12.77 -12.51 5.72
CA GLU A 176 13.80 -11.52 6.02
C GLU A 176 14.18 -11.53 7.52
N ARG A 177 13.18 -11.60 8.41
CA ARG A 177 13.38 -11.58 9.86
C ARG A 177 14.11 -12.82 10.35
N ASP A 178 13.67 -13.99 9.91
CA ASP A 178 14.14 -15.28 10.43
C ASP A 178 15.50 -15.69 9.88
N ASN A 179 15.90 -15.12 8.74
CA ASN A 179 17.23 -15.31 8.18
C ASN A 179 17.91 -13.96 7.88
N PRO A 180 18.77 -13.48 8.79
CA PRO A 180 19.49 -12.21 8.61
C PRO A 180 20.36 -12.09 7.37
N THR A 181 20.66 -13.19 6.69
CA THR A 181 21.42 -13.17 5.42
C THR A 181 20.55 -13.07 4.17
N THR A 182 19.22 -13.21 4.34
CA THR A 182 18.27 -13.09 3.23
C THR A 182 18.09 -11.61 2.87
N SER A 183 18.36 -11.25 1.62
CA SER A 183 18.06 -9.92 1.13
C SER A 183 16.55 -9.75 0.91
N ARG A 184 16.08 -8.49 0.90
CA ARG A 184 14.67 -8.16 0.63
C ARG A 184 14.16 -8.74 -0.68
N ALA A 185 14.98 -8.67 -1.74
CA ALA A 185 14.66 -9.26 -3.04
C ALA A 185 14.55 -10.80 -2.98
N GLN A 186 15.42 -11.46 -2.20
CA GLN A 186 15.34 -12.90 -2.00
C GLN A 186 14.10 -13.28 -1.17
N ALA A 187 13.78 -12.50 -0.14
CA ALA A 187 12.58 -12.71 0.68
C ALA A 187 11.30 -12.61 -0.17
N LEU A 188 11.18 -11.57 -0.99
CA LEU A 188 10.06 -11.43 -1.93
C LEU A 188 9.98 -12.62 -2.90
N ARG A 189 11.13 -13.02 -3.48
CA ARG A 189 11.18 -14.19 -4.36
C ARG A 189 10.73 -15.47 -3.66
N GLN A 190 11.16 -15.71 -2.42
CA GLN A 190 10.78 -16.89 -1.65
C GLN A 190 9.27 -16.91 -1.38
N ALA A 191 8.70 -15.77 -0.97
CA ALA A 191 7.26 -15.63 -0.75
C ALA A 191 6.47 -15.87 -2.06
N THR A 192 6.93 -15.30 -3.17
CA THR A 192 6.31 -15.50 -4.50
C THR A 192 6.33 -16.97 -4.91
N LEU A 193 7.44 -17.68 -4.72
CA LEU A 193 7.52 -19.12 -5.03
C LEU A 193 6.57 -19.94 -4.16
N ALA A 194 6.42 -19.59 -2.87
CA ALA A 194 5.48 -20.26 -1.98
C ALA A 194 4.02 -20.07 -2.43
N ILE A 195 3.67 -18.91 -2.98
CA ILE A 195 2.35 -18.67 -3.60
C ILE A 195 2.17 -19.54 -4.85
N LEU A 196 3.18 -19.61 -5.73
CA LEU A 196 3.14 -20.44 -6.94
C LEU A 196 2.97 -21.94 -6.64
N ASP A 197 3.62 -22.42 -5.60
CA ASP A 197 3.56 -23.83 -5.16
C ASP A 197 2.25 -24.16 -4.43
N ASN A 198 1.49 -23.14 -4.00
CA ASN A 198 0.23 -23.33 -3.30
C ASN A 198 -0.92 -23.63 -4.27
N ARG A 199 -1.21 -24.91 -4.44
CA ARG A 199 -2.25 -25.40 -5.36
C ARG A 199 -3.65 -24.87 -5.05
N SER A 200 -3.94 -24.49 -3.80
CA SER A 200 -5.27 -23.99 -3.41
C SER A 200 -5.55 -22.60 -3.95
N LEU A 201 -4.50 -21.82 -4.29
CA LEU A 201 -4.63 -20.45 -4.77
C LEU A 201 -4.85 -20.33 -6.29
N ASN A 202 -4.71 -21.44 -7.03
CA ASN A 202 -4.73 -21.40 -8.50
C ASN A 202 -3.86 -20.25 -9.05
N ALA A 203 -2.61 -20.19 -8.58
CA ALA A 203 -1.66 -19.10 -8.84
C ALA A 203 -0.87 -19.27 -10.16
N SER A 204 -1.35 -20.09 -11.10
CA SER A 204 -0.76 -20.20 -12.44
C SER A 204 -0.85 -18.91 -13.25
N ASP A 205 -1.85 -18.07 -12.96
CA ASP A 205 -1.98 -16.74 -13.56
C ASP A 205 -1.02 -15.76 -12.85
N PRO A 206 -0.11 -15.08 -13.57
CA PRO A 206 0.76 -14.04 -13.03
C PRO A 206 0.02 -12.92 -12.30
N ALA A 207 -1.24 -12.67 -12.61
CA ALA A 207 -2.08 -11.71 -11.89
C ALA A 207 -2.17 -12.02 -10.38
N ALA A 208 -1.92 -13.25 -9.96
CA ALA A 208 -1.94 -13.64 -8.56
C ALA A 208 -0.71 -13.16 -7.77
N TRP A 209 0.49 -13.24 -8.34
CA TRP A 209 1.76 -13.06 -7.60
C TRP A 209 2.65 -11.95 -8.15
N ALA A 210 2.46 -11.54 -9.40
CA ALA A 210 3.32 -10.55 -10.06
C ALA A 210 2.89 -9.07 -9.92
N PRO A 211 1.80 -8.69 -9.18
CA PRO A 211 1.52 -7.27 -9.01
C PRO A 211 2.61 -6.57 -8.19
N PHE A 212 3.27 -7.26 -7.28
CA PHE A 212 4.22 -6.66 -6.36
C PHE A 212 5.61 -6.45 -6.94
N THR A 213 6.15 -5.26 -6.71
CA THR A 213 7.54 -4.89 -7.03
C THR A 213 8.21 -4.26 -5.83
N LEU A 214 9.43 -4.72 -5.54
CA LEU A 214 10.33 -4.09 -4.58
C LEU A 214 11.02 -2.89 -5.21
N VAL A 215 10.99 -1.76 -4.51
CA VAL A 215 11.69 -0.53 -4.90
C VAL A 215 12.54 -0.05 -3.73
N GLY A 216 13.77 0.42 -3.99
CA GLY A 216 14.68 0.92 -2.98
C GLY A 216 15.76 -0.08 -2.61
N GLU A 217 16.08 -0.19 -1.31
CA GLU A 217 17.12 -1.09 -0.84
C GLU A 217 16.70 -2.56 -1.02
N ALA A 218 17.22 -3.22 -2.04
CA ALA A 218 16.92 -4.62 -2.35
C ALA A 218 17.86 -5.62 -1.66
N GLY A 219 19.04 -5.17 -1.27
CA GLY A 219 20.05 -5.87 -0.48
C GLY A 219 20.09 -5.37 0.96
N ARG A 220 20.95 -6.00 1.75
CA ARG A 220 21.43 -5.47 3.05
C ARG A 220 22.71 -4.72 2.88
#